data_d2469a4593d5c307b76c1076da8d4ed3
#
_entry.id   d2469a4593d5c307b76c1076da8d4ed3
#
_cell.length_a   1.000
_cell.length_b   1.000
_cell.length_c   1.000
_cell.angle_alpha   90.00
_cell.angle_beta   90.00
_cell.angle_gamma   90.00
#
_symmetry.space_group_name_H-M   'P 1'
#
loop_
_entity.id
_entity.type
_entity.pdbx_description
1 polymer ?
#
loop_
_entity_poly.entity_id
_entity_poly.type
_entity_poly.pdbx_seq_one_letter_code
_entity_poly.pdbx_strand_id
1 'polypeptide(L)'
;MNSKDIAKIVGVSRSTVSRVINNYVNVPEETRQKVLNVIKEYNYVPHASARLLTGYKNRIIGLFIIDIVERKCGIKNRITKSPYYLEFTSSVIEAASQKGYKALVHIIHDESRYDEIKECFYNKTISGGIFIGENNGDLEIKKIIKDGYKVAIIDQDINLYNKDNKCIIVNSDNYTGAYNATKYLISLNHLKIAHITGDIKKFSAVKRLDGYKKALQDSNIPIKNEFIIFSEFIEEGGYNSAKKNSQWMINQQLYLQPMIK
;
A
#
# COMPACT_ATOMS: atom_id res chain seq x y z
N MET A 1 -16.72 25.71 23.73
CA MET A 1 -16.20 26.96 23.15
C MET A 1 -16.01 26.80 21.65
N ASN A 2 -16.25 27.81 20.84
CA ASN A 2 -16.09 27.82 19.38
C ASN A 2 -15.33 29.09 18.93
N SER A 3 -15.00 29.19 17.63
CA SER A 3 -14.23 30.33 17.10
C SER A 3 -14.91 31.71 17.23
N LYS A 4 -16.25 31.75 17.40
CA LYS A 4 -16.96 32.98 17.65
C LYS A 4 -16.75 33.45 19.11
N ASP A 5 -16.67 32.51 20.04
CA ASP A 5 -16.42 32.79 21.44
C ASP A 5 -15.01 33.34 21.64
N ILE A 6 -14.00 32.74 21.00
CA ILE A 6 -12.64 33.27 20.98
C ILE A 6 -12.61 34.69 20.41
N ALA A 7 -13.29 34.92 19.28
CA ALA A 7 -13.35 36.22 18.63
C ALA A 7 -13.94 37.32 19.57
N LYS A 8 -14.97 36.98 20.33
CA LYS A 8 -15.57 37.88 21.33
C LYS A 8 -14.62 38.20 22.49
N ILE A 9 -13.93 37.18 23.04
CA ILE A 9 -13.00 37.35 24.16
C ILE A 9 -11.82 38.23 23.75
N VAL A 10 -11.28 38.06 22.57
CA VAL A 10 -10.11 38.82 22.09
C VAL A 10 -10.51 40.18 21.49
N GLY A 11 -11.78 40.42 21.21
CA GLY A 11 -12.24 41.63 20.55
C GLY A 11 -11.90 41.75 19.07
N VAL A 12 -11.87 40.61 18.34
CA VAL A 12 -11.53 40.56 16.90
C VAL A 12 -12.63 39.87 16.11
N SER A 13 -12.53 39.93 14.79
CA SER A 13 -13.47 39.19 13.93
C SER A 13 -13.20 37.70 13.94
N ARG A 14 -14.22 36.88 13.69
CA ARG A 14 -14.06 35.42 13.49
C ARG A 14 -13.08 35.09 12.38
N SER A 15 -13.03 35.91 11.33
CA SER A 15 -12.07 35.75 10.24
C SER A 15 -10.63 35.99 10.70
N THR A 16 -10.40 36.94 11.64
CA THR A 16 -9.08 37.17 12.25
C THR A 16 -8.64 35.96 13.06
N VAL A 17 -9.52 35.40 13.91
CA VAL A 17 -9.23 34.14 14.63
C VAL A 17 -8.89 33.03 13.68
N SER A 18 -9.64 32.86 12.60
CA SER A 18 -9.37 31.86 11.57
C SER A 18 -8.00 32.06 10.91
N ARG A 19 -7.62 33.32 10.58
CA ARG A 19 -6.30 33.63 10.00
C ARG A 19 -5.16 33.31 10.97
N VAL A 20 -5.30 33.59 12.25
CA VAL A 20 -4.31 33.22 13.26
C VAL A 20 -4.14 31.69 13.36
N ILE A 21 -5.24 30.96 13.47
CA ILE A 21 -5.25 29.51 13.54
C ILE A 21 -4.57 28.88 12.31
N ASN A 22 -4.75 29.47 11.14
CA ASN A 22 -4.19 29.01 9.87
C ASN A 22 -2.83 29.62 9.53
N ASN A 23 -2.23 30.32 10.47
CA ASN A 23 -0.88 30.91 10.36
C ASN A 23 -0.70 31.88 9.17
N TYR A 24 -1.73 32.66 8.80
CA TYR A 24 -1.59 33.68 7.77
C TYR A 24 -0.64 34.79 8.23
N VAL A 25 0.26 35.21 7.34
CA VAL A 25 1.31 36.22 7.66
C VAL A 25 0.76 37.63 7.86
N ASN A 26 -0.41 37.94 7.36
CA ASN A 26 -1.02 39.27 7.36
C ASN A 26 -1.86 39.59 8.61
N VAL A 27 -1.56 38.97 9.74
CA VAL A 27 -2.14 39.28 11.05
C VAL A 27 -1.08 39.90 11.94
N PRO A 28 -1.30 41.10 12.53
CA PRO A 28 -0.36 41.73 13.43
C PRO A 28 0.03 40.79 14.58
N GLU A 29 1.33 40.79 14.92
CA GLU A 29 1.87 39.82 15.92
C GLU A 29 1.20 39.95 17.28
N GLU A 30 0.91 41.19 17.74
CA GLU A 30 0.19 41.42 18.99
C GLU A 30 -1.19 40.74 18.98
N THR A 31 -1.93 40.89 17.88
CA THR A 31 -3.25 40.23 17.72
C THR A 31 -3.12 38.71 17.68
N ARG A 32 -2.08 38.23 17.01
CA ARG A 32 -1.76 36.79 16.93
C ARG A 32 -1.57 36.23 18.34
N GLN A 33 -0.71 36.85 19.15
CA GLN A 33 -0.39 36.39 20.51
C GLN A 33 -1.65 36.42 21.41
N LYS A 34 -2.48 37.47 21.36
CA LYS A 34 -3.73 37.51 22.09
C LYS A 34 -4.67 36.34 21.76
N VAL A 35 -4.81 36.03 20.48
CA VAL A 35 -5.65 34.91 20.05
C VAL A 35 -5.07 33.56 20.49
N LEU A 36 -3.75 33.36 20.34
CA LEU A 36 -3.08 32.12 20.73
C LEU A 36 -3.15 31.88 22.24
N ASN A 37 -3.02 32.94 23.07
CA ASN A 37 -3.12 32.84 24.50
C ASN A 37 -4.54 32.40 24.95
N VAL A 38 -5.58 32.98 24.37
CA VAL A 38 -6.98 32.58 24.67
C VAL A 38 -7.24 31.16 24.19
N ILE A 39 -6.73 30.75 22.98
CA ILE A 39 -6.83 29.38 22.52
C ILE A 39 -6.20 28.40 23.50
N LYS A 40 -5.02 28.73 24.03
CA LYS A 40 -4.30 27.92 25.02
C LYS A 40 -5.00 27.87 26.36
N GLU A 41 -5.45 29.02 26.89
CA GLU A 41 -6.14 29.14 28.15
C GLU A 41 -7.41 28.31 28.23
N TYR A 42 -8.20 28.33 27.15
CA TYR A 42 -9.46 27.61 27.07
C TYR A 42 -9.36 26.23 26.39
N ASN A 43 -8.16 25.73 26.13
CA ASN A 43 -7.92 24.45 25.42
C ASN A 43 -8.78 24.31 24.15
N TYR A 44 -8.96 25.40 23.41
CA TYR A 44 -9.78 25.38 22.21
C TYR A 44 -9.10 24.65 21.09
N VAL A 45 -9.69 23.53 20.62
CA VAL A 45 -9.26 22.79 19.44
C VAL A 45 -10.16 23.14 18.26
N PRO A 46 -9.64 23.78 17.21
CA PRO A 46 -10.41 24.11 16.01
C PRO A 46 -10.99 22.84 15.37
N HIS A 47 -12.27 22.84 15.00
CA HIS A 47 -12.87 21.73 14.29
C HIS A 47 -12.12 21.42 12.98
N ALA A 48 -11.87 20.15 12.72
CA ALA A 48 -11.14 19.68 11.52
C ALA A 48 -11.77 20.21 10.21
N SER A 49 -13.10 20.23 10.11
CA SER A 49 -13.84 20.77 8.97
C SER A 49 -13.60 22.26 8.72
N ALA A 50 -13.42 23.07 9.77
CA ALA A 50 -13.11 24.50 9.63
C ALA A 50 -11.68 24.71 9.08
N ARG A 51 -10.75 23.85 9.39
CA ARG A 51 -9.37 23.85 8.87
C ARG A 51 -9.32 23.48 7.38
N LEU A 52 -10.12 22.50 6.95
CA LEU A 52 -10.19 22.09 5.53
C LEU A 52 -10.68 23.20 4.61
N LEU A 53 -11.65 24.02 5.08
CA LEU A 53 -12.20 25.16 4.32
C LEU A 53 -11.19 26.31 4.09
N THR A 54 -10.11 26.35 4.86
CA THR A 54 -9.08 27.41 4.82
C THR A 54 -7.81 27.00 4.09
N GLY A 55 -7.84 25.88 3.32
CA GLY A 55 -6.68 25.38 2.56
C GLY A 55 -5.61 24.69 3.42
N TYR A 56 -5.91 24.39 4.66
CA TYR A 56 -5.00 23.59 5.49
C TYR A 56 -4.89 22.18 4.91
N LYS A 57 -3.69 21.83 4.46
CA LYS A 57 -3.43 20.48 3.95
C LYS A 57 -3.60 19.47 5.07
N ASN A 58 -4.56 18.58 4.93
CA ASN A 58 -4.69 17.47 5.85
C ASN A 58 -3.42 16.61 5.79
N ARG A 59 -2.73 16.46 6.92
CA ARG A 59 -1.52 15.63 7.01
C ARG A 59 -1.88 14.19 7.39
N ILE A 60 -2.82 13.61 6.64
CA ILE A 60 -3.22 12.21 6.78
C ILE A 60 -2.96 11.52 5.45
N ILE A 61 -2.27 10.39 5.48
CA ILE A 61 -2.07 9.49 4.34
C ILE A 61 -2.96 8.28 4.55
N GLY A 62 -3.72 7.88 3.53
CA GLY A 62 -4.44 6.60 3.54
C GLY A 62 -3.49 5.47 3.17
N LEU A 63 -3.51 4.39 3.94
CA LEU A 63 -2.90 3.12 3.58
C LEU A 63 -4.04 2.11 3.37
N PHE A 64 -4.20 1.67 2.14
CA PHE A 64 -5.25 0.74 1.73
C PHE A 64 -4.63 -0.61 1.40
N ILE A 65 -4.90 -1.59 2.26
CA ILE A 65 -4.45 -2.97 2.09
C ILE A 65 -5.61 -3.75 1.48
N ILE A 66 -5.46 -4.15 0.23
CA ILE A 66 -6.51 -4.83 -0.53
C ILE A 66 -6.25 -6.33 -0.50
N ASP A 67 -7.08 -7.05 0.25
CA ASP A 67 -6.98 -8.49 0.44
C ASP A 67 -8.30 -9.17 0.05
N ILE A 68 -8.68 -8.98 -1.20
CA ILE A 68 -9.87 -9.59 -1.78
C ILE A 68 -9.50 -10.99 -2.26
N VAL A 69 -10.06 -11.99 -1.58
CA VAL A 69 -9.85 -13.41 -1.89
C VAL A 69 -11.18 -14.03 -2.28
N GLU A 70 -11.18 -14.85 -3.31
CA GLU A 70 -12.33 -15.68 -3.61
C GLU A 70 -12.61 -16.59 -2.41
N ARG A 71 -13.85 -16.54 -1.91
CA ARG A 71 -14.32 -17.13 -0.62
C ARG A 71 -14.08 -18.65 -0.44
N LYS A 72 -13.45 -19.32 -1.39
CA LYS A 72 -13.18 -20.76 -1.35
C LYS A 72 -12.17 -21.20 -0.27
N CYS A 73 -11.38 -20.29 0.28
CA CYS A 73 -10.25 -20.66 1.13
C CYS A 73 -10.45 -20.44 2.64
N GLY A 74 -11.61 -20.03 3.12
CA GLY A 74 -11.94 -20.02 4.57
C GLY A 74 -10.98 -19.28 5.52
N ILE A 75 -9.88 -18.72 5.02
CA ILE A 75 -8.79 -18.15 5.82
C ILE A 75 -9.20 -16.74 6.26
N LYS A 76 -9.59 -16.64 7.52
CA LYS A 76 -9.75 -15.36 8.20
C LYS A 76 -8.36 -14.86 8.65
N ASN A 77 -8.15 -13.53 8.57
CA ASN A 77 -6.95 -12.86 9.14
C ASN A 77 -5.64 -13.07 8.35
N ARG A 78 -5.67 -13.11 7.01
CA ARG A 78 -4.45 -13.20 6.18
C ARG A 78 -3.44 -12.10 6.47
N ILE A 79 -3.90 -10.85 6.60
CA ILE A 79 -3.01 -9.69 6.79
C ILE A 79 -2.27 -9.77 8.11
N THR A 80 -2.98 -10.10 9.21
CA THR A 80 -2.37 -10.20 10.54
C THR A 80 -1.43 -11.40 10.69
N LYS A 81 -1.49 -12.37 9.78
CA LYS A 81 -0.59 -13.53 9.74
C LYS A 81 0.52 -13.39 8.69
N SER A 82 0.49 -12.36 7.89
CA SER A 82 1.52 -12.11 6.88
C SER A 82 2.58 -11.17 7.41
N PRO A 83 3.83 -11.62 7.64
CA PRO A 83 4.94 -10.76 8.04
C PRO A 83 5.13 -9.59 7.08
N TYR A 84 4.95 -9.82 5.78
CA TYR A 84 5.07 -8.81 4.73
C TYR A 84 4.12 -7.62 4.94
N TYR A 85 2.81 -7.88 5.15
CA TYR A 85 1.84 -6.79 5.37
C TYR A 85 2.03 -6.10 6.72
N LEU A 86 2.43 -6.84 7.75
CA LEU A 86 2.70 -6.26 9.07
C LEU A 86 3.91 -5.32 9.04
N GLU A 87 5.03 -5.77 8.46
CA GLU A 87 6.24 -4.98 8.31
C GLU A 87 6.01 -3.76 7.43
N PHE A 88 5.35 -3.93 6.28
CA PHE A 88 5.00 -2.83 5.40
C PHE A 88 4.13 -1.78 6.09
N THR A 89 3.09 -2.21 6.80
CA THR A 89 2.19 -1.31 7.53
C THR A 89 2.94 -0.52 8.60
N SER A 90 3.75 -1.21 9.40
CA SER A 90 4.54 -0.58 10.46
C SER A 90 5.53 0.44 9.88
N SER A 91 6.21 0.11 8.80
CA SER A 91 7.16 1.00 8.12
C SER A 91 6.48 2.24 7.53
N VAL A 92 5.27 2.09 6.95
CA VAL A 92 4.51 3.24 6.45
C VAL A 92 4.07 4.15 7.60
N ILE A 93 3.60 3.60 8.71
CA ILE A 93 3.19 4.39 9.90
C ILE A 93 4.38 5.16 10.45
N GLU A 94 5.52 4.50 10.59
CA GLU A 94 6.76 5.12 11.10
C GLU A 94 7.24 6.25 10.17
N ALA A 95 7.35 5.97 8.87
CA ALA A 95 7.79 6.96 7.88
C ALA A 95 6.83 8.15 7.78
N ALA A 96 5.52 7.92 7.86
CA ALA A 96 4.53 8.99 7.91
C ALA A 96 4.71 9.86 9.16
N SER A 97 4.86 9.23 10.32
CA SER A 97 5.08 9.93 11.60
C SER A 97 6.32 10.80 11.59
N GLN A 98 7.46 10.29 11.11
CA GLN A 98 8.73 11.03 10.98
C GLN A 98 8.59 12.29 10.10
N LYS A 99 7.68 12.27 9.13
CA LYS A 99 7.38 13.41 8.26
C LYS A 99 6.21 14.28 8.74
N GLY A 100 5.72 14.05 9.95
CA GLY A 100 4.61 14.79 10.56
C GLY A 100 3.25 14.50 9.91
N TYR A 101 3.10 13.34 9.28
CA TYR A 101 1.83 12.81 8.78
C TYR A 101 1.26 11.77 9.76
N LYS A 102 -0.06 11.59 9.71
CA LYS A 102 -0.76 10.45 10.33
C LYS A 102 -1.09 9.43 9.26
N ALA A 103 -1.07 8.15 9.59
CA ALA A 103 -1.54 7.09 8.71
C ALA A 103 -2.97 6.69 9.10
N LEU A 104 -3.87 6.64 8.12
CA LEU A 104 -5.21 6.06 8.22
C LEU A 104 -5.18 4.73 7.47
N VAL A 105 -5.30 3.63 8.21
CA VAL A 105 -5.16 2.29 7.63
C VAL A 105 -6.53 1.66 7.43
N HIS A 106 -6.81 1.23 6.21
CA HIS A 106 -8.00 0.47 5.84
C HIS A 106 -7.60 -0.89 5.28
N ILE A 107 -8.26 -1.94 5.74
CA ILE A 107 -8.13 -3.29 5.19
C ILE A 107 -9.41 -3.61 4.43
N ILE A 108 -9.28 -3.86 3.14
CA ILE A 108 -10.38 -4.10 2.22
C ILE A 108 -10.43 -5.58 1.87
N HIS A 109 -11.43 -6.27 2.38
CA HIS A 109 -11.64 -7.71 2.13
C HIS A 109 -12.74 -7.99 1.12
N ASP A 110 -13.46 -6.96 0.67
CA ASP A 110 -14.61 -7.09 -0.23
C ASP A 110 -14.66 -5.90 -1.18
N GLU A 111 -14.96 -6.15 -2.44
CA GLU A 111 -15.06 -5.11 -3.48
C GLU A 111 -16.14 -4.06 -3.16
N SER A 112 -17.22 -4.44 -2.45
CA SER A 112 -18.24 -3.48 -2.02
C SER A 112 -17.72 -2.36 -1.12
N ARG A 113 -16.55 -2.53 -0.52
CA ARG A 113 -15.92 -1.54 0.36
C ARG A 113 -15.02 -0.53 -0.38
N TYR A 114 -14.89 -0.60 -1.70
CA TYR A 114 -14.15 0.42 -2.46
C TYR A 114 -14.74 1.83 -2.31
N ASP A 115 -16.02 1.95 -2.00
CA ASP A 115 -16.63 3.26 -1.75
C ASP A 115 -16.06 3.94 -0.50
N GLU A 116 -15.64 3.19 0.52
CA GLU A 116 -14.93 3.75 1.69
C GLU A 116 -13.60 4.40 1.30
N ILE A 117 -12.90 3.82 0.32
CA ILE A 117 -11.66 4.41 -0.22
C ILE A 117 -11.98 5.72 -0.92
N LYS A 118 -13.00 5.73 -1.80
CA LYS A 118 -13.42 6.92 -2.54
C LYS A 118 -13.83 8.05 -1.61
N GLU A 119 -14.59 7.72 -0.56
CA GLU A 119 -15.00 8.70 0.46
C GLU A 119 -13.80 9.37 1.12
N CYS A 120 -12.73 8.64 1.44
CA CYS A 120 -11.52 9.21 2.02
C CYS A 120 -10.90 10.29 1.12
N PHE A 121 -10.92 10.08 -0.20
CA PHE A 121 -10.41 11.05 -1.17
C PHE A 121 -11.38 12.21 -1.41
N TYR A 122 -12.64 11.92 -1.69
CA TYR A 122 -13.66 12.92 -2.07
C TYR A 122 -13.97 13.87 -0.92
N ASN A 123 -14.05 13.35 0.31
CA ASN A 123 -14.23 14.14 1.52
C ASN A 123 -12.93 14.85 1.99
N LYS A 124 -11.83 14.70 1.23
CA LYS A 124 -10.50 15.25 1.57
C LYS A 124 -10.02 14.85 2.97
N THR A 125 -10.42 13.66 3.44
CA THR A 125 -9.98 13.11 4.71
C THR A 125 -8.49 12.83 4.69
N ILE A 126 -7.96 12.43 3.53
CA ILE A 126 -6.55 12.12 3.28
C ILE A 126 -5.94 13.06 2.24
N SER A 127 -4.62 13.25 2.31
CA SER A 127 -3.85 14.05 1.33
C SER A 127 -3.39 13.24 0.13
N GLY A 128 -3.38 11.93 0.25
CA GLY A 128 -2.99 10.95 -0.76
C GLY A 128 -3.13 9.54 -0.20
N GLY A 129 -3.08 8.54 -1.07
CA GLY A 129 -3.24 7.14 -0.71
C GLY A 129 -2.07 6.28 -1.14
N ILE A 130 -1.77 5.26 -0.34
CA ILE A 130 -0.85 4.17 -0.67
C ILE A 130 -1.68 2.90 -0.79
N PHE A 131 -1.55 2.20 -1.90
CA PHE A 131 -2.28 0.96 -2.18
C PHE A 131 -1.31 -0.21 -2.22
N ILE A 132 -1.70 -1.33 -1.62
CA ILE A 132 -0.93 -2.58 -1.63
C ILE A 132 -1.87 -3.78 -1.63
N GLY A 133 -1.52 -4.81 -2.38
CA GLY A 133 -2.24 -6.08 -2.43
C GLY A 133 -3.38 -6.15 -3.45
N GLU A 134 -3.60 -5.10 -4.25
CA GLU A 134 -4.57 -5.08 -5.33
C GLU A 134 -4.16 -5.96 -6.51
N ASN A 135 -5.12 -6.27 -7.38
CA ASN A 135 -4.84 -6.94 -8.63
C ASN A 135 -4.17 -5.99 -9.64
N ASN A 136 -3.35 -6.54 -10.52
CA ASN A 136 -2.64 -5.75 -11.51
C ASN A 136 -3.64 -5.01 -12.43
N GLY A 137 -3.56 -3.68 -12.43
CA GLY A 137 -4.42 -2.85 -13.27
C GLY A 137 -5.82 -2.58 -12.72
N ASP A 138 -6.02 -2.57 -11.41
CA ASP A 138 -7.29 -2.31 -10.72
C ASP A 138 -8.02 -1.08 -11.27
N LEU A 139 -9.30 -1.26 -11.66
CA LEU A 139 -10.09 -0.23 -12.33
C LEU A 139 -10.54 0.90 -11.39
N GLU A 140 -10.80 0.57 -10.12
CA GLU A 140 -11.26 1.57 -9.14
C GLU A 140 -10.11 2.51 -8.75
N ILE A 141 -8.91 1.97 -8.61
CA ILE A 141 -7.70 2.79 -8.38
C ILE A 141 -7.42 3.68 -9.59
N LYS A 142 -7.56 3.15 -10.82
CA LYS A 142 -7.43 3.95 -12.04
C LYS A 142 -8.40 5.14 -12.09
N LYS A 143 -9.64 4.98 -11.60
CA LYS A 143 -10.60 6.08 -11.50
C LYS A 143 -10.11 7.17 -10.52
N ILE A 144 -9.65 6.77 -9.33
CA ILE A 144 -9.09 7.71 -8.34
C ILE A 144 -7.92 8.51 -8.92
N ILE A 145 -7.03 7.87 -9.67
CA ILE A 145 -5.92 8.54 -10.35
C ILE A 145 -6.43 9.52 -11.40
N LYS A 146 -7.40 9.09 -12.25
CA LYS A 146 -8.01 9.93 -13.29
C LYS A 146 -8.69 11.16 -12.69
N ASP A 147 -9.32 11.03 -11.53
CA ASP A 147 -9.94 12.13 -10.78
C ASP A 147 -8.90 13.10 -10.18
N GLY A 148 -7.62 12.82 -10.36
CA GLY A 148 -6.52 13.71 -10.05
C GLY A 148 -5.98 13.59 -8.64
N TYR A 149 -6.30 12.54 -7.90
CA TYR A 149 -5.78 12.28 -6.57
C TYR A 149 -4.35 11.71 -6.63
N LYS A 150 -3.55 12.01 -5.60
CA LYS A 150 -2.19 11.52 -5.46
C LYS A 150 -2.20 10.12 -4.87
N VAL A 151 -1.59 9.18 -5.57
CA VAL A 151 -1.52 7.80 -5.11
C VAL A 151 -0.11 7.23 -5.29
N ALA A 152 0.26 6.32 -4.39
CA ALA A 152 1.37 5.41 -4.57
C ALA A 152 0.81 3.99 -4.61
N ILE A 153 1.28 3.18 -5.54
CA ILE A 153 0.81 1.81 -5.74
C ILE A 153 2.00 0.87 -5.65
N ILE A 154 1.83 -0.21 -4.93
CA ILE A 154 2.88 -1.19 -4.74
C ILE A 154 2.60 -2.40 -5.65
N ASP A 155 3.63 -2.85 -6.35
CA ASP A 155 3.62 -4.10 -7.12
C ASP A 155 2.64 -4.11 -8.31
N GLN A 156 2.79 -3.10 -9.20
CA GLN A 156 1.94 -2.94 -10.39
C GLN A 156 2.75 -2.74 -11.67
N ASP A 157 2.18 -3.13 -12.80
CA ASP A 157 2.75 -2.81 -14.11
C ASP A 157 2.57 -1.31 -14.42
N ILE A 158 3.68 -0.58 -14.54
CA ILE A 158 3.70 0.84 -14.86
C ILE A 158 2.97 1.17 -16.17
N ASN A 159 2.95 0.24 -17.13
CA ASN A 159 2.32 0.45 -18.43
C ASN A 159 0.79 0.49 -18.35
N LEU A 160 0.21 -0.05 -17.27
CA LEU A 160 -1.25 -0.05 -17.06
C LEU A 160 -1.77 1.25 -16.45
N TYR A 161 -0.88 2.04 -15.88
CA TYR A 161 -1.19 3.35 -15.29
C TYR A 161 -0.55 4.42 -16.15
N ASN A 162 -1.36 5.20 -16.84
CA ASN A 162 -0.88 6.25 -17.71
C ASN A 162 0.09 7.18 -16.97
N LYS A 163 0.98 7.83 -17.74
CA LYS A 163 2.05 8.76 -17.35
C LYS A 163 1.58 10.00 -16.57
N ASP A 164 0.48 9.90 -15.84
CA ASP A 164 0.01 10.95 -14.96
C ASP A 164 0.98 11.14 -13.79
N ASN A 165 1.54 12.32 -13.68
CA ASN A 165 2.48 12.73 -12.61
C ASN A 165 1.92 12.62 -11.18
N LYS A 166 0.73 12.03 -11.00
CA LYS A 166 0.04 11.88 -9.72
C LYS A 166 0.08 10.44 -9.15
N CYS A 167 0.56 9.50 -9.96
CA CYS A 167 0.72 8.11 -9.58
C CYS A 167 2.21 7.75 -9.47
N ILE A 168 2.59 7.20 -8.34
CA ILE A 168 3.92 6.64 -8.10
C ILE A 168 3.76 5.13 -7.99
N ILE A 169 4.54 4.37 -8.76
CA ILE A 169 4.57 2.91 -8.66
C ILE A 169 5.90 2.50 -8.04
N VAL A 170 5.82 1.67 -7.03
CA VAL A 170 7.00 1.13 -6.32
C VAL A 170 6.98 -0.38 -6.43
N ASN A 171 7.97 -0.93 -7.11
CA ASN A 171 8.10 -2.36 -7.36
C ASN A 171 9.44 -2.87 -6.85
N SER A 172 9.44 -4.10 -6.32
CA SER A 172 10.67 -4.89 -6.21
C SER A 172 11.03 -5.44 -7.58
N ASP A 173 12.32 -5.65 -7.84
CA ASP A 173 12.76 -6.31 -9.07
C ASP A 173 12.54 -7.84 -8.99
N ASN A 174 11.27 -8.20 -9.06
CA ASN A 174 10.81 -9.58 -8.96
C ASN A 174 11.34 -10.49 -10.07
N TYR A 175 11.54 -9.93 -11.28
CA TYR A 175 12.07 -10.67 -12.41
C TYR A 175 13.53 -11.06 -12.18
N THR A 176 14.38 -10.09 -11.91
CA THR A 176 15.81 -10.33 -11.68
C THR A 176 16.05 -11.19 -10.44
N GLY A 177 15.28 -10.97 -9.37
CA GLY A 177 15.35 -11.80 -8.17
C GLY A 177 15.09 -13.28 -8.45
N ALA A 178 14.01 -13.59 -9.16
CA ALA A 178 13.68 -14.97 -9.53
C ALA A 178 14.66 -15.57 -10.53
N TYR A 179 15.10 -14.77 -11.51
CA TYR A 179 16.12 -15.17 -12.46
C TYR A 179 17.41 -15.58 -11.74
N ASN A 180 17.93 -14.72 -10.87
CA ASN A 180 19.18 -14.96 -10.15
C ASN A 180 19.09 -16.17 -9.22
N ALA A 181 17.97 -16.31 -8.48
CA ALA A 181 17.76 -17.46 -7.61
C ALA A 181 17.74 -18.77 -8.41
N THR A 182 17.07 -18.79 -9.58
CA THR A 182 17.04 -19.96 -10.45
C THR A 182 18.43 -20.25 -11.04
N LYS A 183 19.17 -19.23 -11.51
CA LYS A 183 20.54 -19.36 -11.99
C LYS A 183 21.48 -19.91 -10.90
N TYR A 184 21.29 -19.47 -9.66
CA TYR A 184 22.05 -20.00 -8.54
C TYR A 184 21.83 -21.50 -8.35
N LEU A 185 20.59 -21.97 -8.37
CA LEU A 185 20.29 -23.39 -8.28
C LEU A 185 20.91 -24.19 -9.46
N ILE A 186 20.84 -23.63 -10.66
CA ILE A 186 21.46 -24.23 -11.83
C ILE A 186 23.00 -24.33 -11.67
N SER A 187 23.65 -23.31 -11.11
CA SER A 187 25.09 -23.31 -10.84
C SER A 187 25.51 -24.41 -9.83
N LEU A 188 24.58 -24.87 -9.01
CA LEU A 188 24.73 -26.00 -8.11
C LEU A 188 24.39 -27.36 -8.77
N ASN A 189 24.29 -27.39 -10.12
CA ASN A 189 23.96 -28.58 -10.95
C ASN A 189 22.53 -29.11 -10.74
N HIS A 190 21.58 -28.28 -10.24
CA HIS A 190 20.18 -28.68 -10.20
C HIS A 190 19.53 -28.44 -11.57
N LEU A 191 19.10 -29.51 -12.21
CA LEU A 191 18.45 -29.46 -13.54
C LEU A 191 16.93 -29.60 -13.46
N LYS A 192 16.40 -30.00 -12.31
CA LYS A 192 14.97 -30.17 -12.06
C LYS A 192 14.56 -29.21 -10.95
N ILE A 193 14.14 -28.02 -11.33
CA ILE A 193 13.81 -26.92 -10.43
C ILE A 193 12.32 -26.67 -10.55
N ALA A 194 11.58 -26.74 -9.43
CA ALA A 194 10.18 -26.39 -9.37
C ALA A 194 10.00 -24.93 -8.92
N HIS A 195 8.97 -24.27 -9.46
CA HIS A 195 8.55 -22.93 -9.08
C HIS A 195 7.12 -22.97 -8.54
N ILE A 196 6.95 -22.66 -7.27
CA ILE A 196 5.62 -22.44 -6.68
C ILE A 196 5.29 -20.96 -6.85
N THR A 197 4.27 -20.66 -7.64
CA THR A 197 3.89 -19.27 -7.89
C THR A 197 3.16 -18.67 -6.69
N GLY A 198 3.09 -17.34 -6.62
CA GLY A 198 2.01 -16.67 -5.93
C GLY A 198 0.75 -16.58 -6.79
N ASP A 199 -0.23 -15.79 -6.36
CA ASP A 199 -1.41 -15.48 -7.15
C ASP A 199 -1.00 -14.77 -8.46
N ILE A 200 -1.25 -15.40 -9.59
CA ILE A 200 -0.88 -14.87 -10.93
C ILE A 200 -1.68 -13.63 -11.35
N LYS A 201 -2.70 -13.23 -10.60
CA LYS A 201 -3.38 -11.94 -10.75
C LYS A 201 -2.49 -10.78 -10.26
N LYS A 202 -1.43 -11.08 -9.51
CA LYS A 202 -0.48 -10.10 -8.97
C LYS A 202 0.73 -9.96 -9.90
N PHE A 203 1.18 -8.73 -10.08
CA PHE A 203 2.30 -8.41 -10.96
C PHE A 203 3.59 -9.13 -10.55
N SER A 204 3.91 -9.16 -9.25
CA SER A 204 5.09 -9.82 -8.71
C SER A 204 5.13 -11.32 -9.03
N ALA A 205 3.99 -12.01 -8.91
CA ALA A 205 3.92 -13.44 -9.22
C ALA A 205 4.24 -13.72 -10.69
N VAL A 206 3.68 -12.91 -11.60
CA VAL A 206 3.96 -13.01 -13.04
C VAL A 206 5.45 -12.76 -13.31
N LYS A 207 6.02 -11.69 -12.75
CA LYS A 207 7.44 -11.35 -12.98
C LYS A 207 8.40 -12.38 -12.42
N ARG A 208 8.11 -12.98 -11.26
CA ARG A 208 8.92 -14.08 -10.71
C ARG A 208 8.85 -15.32 -11.61
N LEU A 209 7.67 -15.67 -12.13
CA LEU A 209 7.53 -16.78 -13.07
C LEU A 209 8.28 -16.53 -14.38
N ASP A 210 8.24 -15.30 -14.89
CA ASP A 210 8.98 -14.91 -16.10
C ASP A 210 10.49 -15.03 -15.88
N GLY A 211 11.01 -14.54 -14.75
CA GLY A 211 12.42 -14.66 -14.38
C GLY A 211 12.88 -16.11 -14.26
N TYR A 212 12.09 -16.96 -13.59
CA TYR A 212 12.34 -18.40 -13.52
C TYR A 212 12.43 -19.04 -14.90
N LYS A 213 11.43 -18.81 -15.76
CA LYS A 213 11.42 -19.37 -17.12
C LYS A 213 12.62 -18.91 -17.94
N LYS A 214 12.96 -17.63 -17.85
CA LYS A 214 14.10 -17.05 -18.57
C LYS A 214 15.42 -17.68 -18.14
N ALA A 215 15.62 -17.90 -16.85
CA ALA A 215 16.84 -18.52 -16.33
C ALA A 215 17.01 -19.96 -16.84
N LEU A 216 15.93 -20.74 -16.94
CA LEU A 216 15.95 -22.07 -17.54
C LEU A 216 16.28 -22.01 -19.03
N GLN A 217 15.64 -21.11 -19.77
CA GLN A 217 15.91 -20.92 -21.22
C GLN A 217 17.37 -20.56 -21.49
N ASP A 218 17.92 -19.60 -20.75
CA ASP A 218 19.32 -19.17 -20.90
C ASP A 218 20.34 -20.23 -20.49
N SER A 219 19.87 -21.30 -19.85
CA SER A 219 20.69 -22.46 -19.46
C SER A 219 20.38 -23.70 -20.26
N ASN A 220 19.62 -23.58 -21.37
CA ASN A 220 19.19 -24.69 -22.22
C ASN A 220 18.47 -25.82 -21.46
N ILE A 221 17.76 -25.48 -20.36
CA ILE A 221 16.95 -26.42 -19.57
C ILE A 221 15.50 -26.30 -20.05
N PRO A 222 14.85 -27.40 -20.47
CA PRO A 222 13.47 -27.33 -20.94
C PRO A 222 12.50 -26.94 -19.83
N ILE A 223 11.61 -26.00 -20.15
CA ILE A 223 10.52 -25.60 -19.23
C ILE A 223 9.45 -26.70 -19.27
N LYS A 224 9.17 -27.28 -18.11
CA LYS A 224 8.13 -28.30 -17.94
C LYS A 224 7.00 -27.76 -17.09
N ASN A 225 5.77 -27.85 -17.58
CA ASN A 225 4.60 -27.34 -16.84
C ASN A 225 4.39 -28.06 -15.50
N GLU A 226 4.80 -29.31 -15.39
CA GLU A 226 4.75 -30.07 -14.14
C GLU A 226 5.59 -29.47 -13.01
N PHE A 227 6.61 -28.65 -13.35
CA PHE A 227 7.44 -27.92 -12.38
C PHE A 227 6.92 -26.52 -12.08
N ILE A 228 5.83 -26.07 -12.68
CA ILE A 228 5.18 -24.80 -12.39
C ILE A 228 3.93 -25.09 -11.57
N ILE A 229 3.98 -24.83 -10.29
CA ILE A 229 2.89 -25.14 -9.35
C ILE A 229 2.19 -23.84 -8.99
N PHE A 230 0.95 -23.72 -9.45
CA PHE A 230 0.14 -22.53 -9.17
C PHE A 230 -0.37 -22.56 -7.72
N SER A 231 -0.16 -21.48 -7.02
CA SER A 231 -0.56 -21.28 -5.62
C SER A 231 -0.93 -19.83 -5.37
N GLU A 232 -1.11 -19.50 -4.11
CA GLU A 232 -1.36 -18.14 -3.63
C GLU A 232 -0.23 -17.71 -2.68
N PHE A 233 -0.19 -16.40 -2.32
CA PHE A 233 0.77 -15.85 -1.35
C PHE A 233 0.35 -16.15 0.10
N ILE A 234 0.12 -17.43 0.41
CA ILE A 234 -0.22 -17.90 1.75
C ILE A 234 0.63 -19.12 2.11
N GLU A 235 1.02 -19.22 3.39
CA GLU A 235 1.85 -20.31 3.91
C GLU A 235 1.23 -21.68 3.65
N GLU A 236 -0.08 -21.82 3.93
CA GLU A 236 -0.82 -23.05 3.73
C GLU A 236 -0.86 -23.48 2.26
N GLY A 237 -1.01 -22.52 1.33
CA GLY A 237 -0.95 -22.77 -0.12
C GLY A 237 0.41 -23.30 -0.54
N GLY A 238 1.49 -22.69 -0.07
CA GLY A 238 2.86 -23.15 -0.29
C GLY A 238 3.10 -24.55 0.26
N TYR A 239 2.72 -24.78 1.52
CA TYR A 239 2.84 -26.09 2.18
C TYR A 239 2.05 -27.19 1.45
N ASN A 240 0.79 -26.95 1.15
CA ASN A 240 -0.06 -27.93 0.46
C ASN A 240 0.44 -28.22 -0.95
N SER A 241 0.93 -27.20 -1.66
CA SER A 241 1.54 -27.33 -2.97
C SER A 241 2.81 -28.18 -2.92
N ALA A 242 3.67 -27.94 -1.94
CA ALA A 242 4.87 -28.72 -1.71
C ALA A 242 4.53 -30.18 -1.34
N LYS A 243 3.60 -30.39 -0.38
CA LYS A 243 3.19 -31.70 0.07
C LYS A 243 2.52 -32.53 -1.01
N LYS A 244 1.59 -31.96 -1.78
CA LYS A 244 0.88 -32.64 -2.88
C LYS A 244 1.85 -33.12 -3.96
N ASN A 245 2.92 -32.37 -4.17
CA ASN A 245 3.92 -32.68 -5.19
C ASN A 245 5.17 -33.40 -4.61
N SER A 246 5.22 -33.63 -3.27
CA SER A 246 6.38 -34.21 -2.61
C SER A 246 6.64 -35.66 -3.02
N GLN A 247 5.63 -36.46 -3.38
CA GLN A 247 5.82 -37.86 -3.79
C GLN A 247 6.68 -38.03 -5.04
N TRP A 248 6.57 -37.11 -6.01
CA TRP A 248 7.50 -37.11 -7.14
C TRP A 248 8.72 -36.22 -6.94
N MET A 249 8.66 -35.29 -5.98
CA MET A 249 9.77 -34.45 -5.52
C MET A 249 10.81 -35.23 -4.71
N ILE A 250 10.44 -36.27 -3.94
CA ILE A 250 11.37 -37.09 -3.16
C ILE A 250 12.33 -37.86 -4.05
N ASN A 251 11.94 -38.22 -5.27
CA ASN A 251 12.80 -38.84 -6.26
C ASN A 251 13.58 -37.84 -7.13
N GLN A 252 13.45 -36.54 -6.88
CA GLN A 252 14.05 -35.46 -7.66
C GLN A 252 14.42 -34.32 -6.71
N GLN A 253 15.67 -33.87 -6.73
CA GLN A 253 16.18 -32.81 -5.87
C GLN A 253 15.26 -31.57 -5.93
N LEU A 254 14.62 -31.29 -4.80
CA LEU A 254 13.68 -30.20 -4.66
C LEU A 254 14.36 -28.97 -4.07
N TYR A 255 14.17 -27.83 -4.73
CA TYR A 255 14.46 -26.53 -4.14
C TYR A 255 13.24 -25.64 -4.28
N LEU A 256 12.57 -25.40 -3.15
CA LEU A 256 11.57 -24.36 -3.01
C LEU A 256 12.32 -23.02 -3.04
N GLN A 257 11.91 -22.11 -3.92
CA GLN A 257 12.27 -20.73 -3.70
C GLN A 257 11.49 -20.24 -2.48
N PRO A 258 12.12 -19.97 -1.33
CA PRO A 258 11.40 -19.46 -0.18
C PRO A 258 10.77 -18.12 -0.57
N MET A 259 9.53 -17.90 -0.11
CA MET A 259 9.06 -16.55 0.03
C MET A 259 10.06 -15.83 0.92
N ILE A 260 10.89 -14.99 0.32
CA ILE A 260 11.96 -14.25 0.97
C ILE A 260 11.31 -13.48 2.13
N LYS A 261 11.83 -13.74 3.33
CA LYS A 261 11.58 -12.90 4.51
C LYS A 261 12.01 -11.47 4.24
#